data_7fe757c654dec3f64b4e18baa9c4e46c
#
_entry.id   7fe757c654dec3f64b4e18baa9c4e46c
#
_cell.length_a   1.000
_cell.length_b   1.000
_cell.length_c   1.000
_cell.angle_alpha   90.00
_cell.angle_beta   90.00
_cell.angle_gamma   90.00
#
_symmetry.space_group_name_H-M   'P 1'
#
loop_
_entity.id
_entity.type
_entity.pdbx_description
1 polymer ?
#
loop_
_entity_poly.entity_id
_entity_poly.type
_entity_poly.pdbx_seq_one_letter_code
_entity_poly.pdbx_strand_id
1 'polypeptide(L)'
;MPTINQLLRKRRRRPSARDKVPALEKSPQKRGVCIKVYTTTPKKPNSALRKVARVKLSNGHEVTSYIPGEGHNLQEHSVVLIRGGRVKDLPGVRYHILRGNLDTQGVTARKQQRSKYGAKKGK
;
A
#
# COMPACT_ATOMS: atom_id res chain seq x y z
N MET A 1 -1.53 37.58 -17.33
CA MET A 1 -2.88 37.47 -16.80
C MET A 1 -3.89 37.54 -17.94
N PRO A 2 -4.78 36.53 -18.10
CA PRO A 2 -5.76 36.59 -19.17
C PRO A 2 -6.83 37.67 -18.89
N THR A 3 -7.33 38.25 -19.97
CA THR A 3 -8.41 39.22 -19.87
C THR A 3 -9.75 38.51 -19.70
N ILE A 4 -10.77 39.25 -19.27
CA ILE A 4 -12.14 38.71 -19.16
C ILE A 4 -12.61 38.11 -20.46
N ASN A 5 -12.33 38.77 -21.59
CA ASN A 5 -12.72 38.27 -22.92
C ASN A 5 -12.05 36.95 -23.25
N GLN A 6 -10.79 36.77 -22.83
CA GLN A 6 -10.09 35.50 -23.04
C GLN A 6 -10.68 34.40 -22.21
N LEU A 7 -11.10 34.69 -20.99
CA LEU A 7 -11.71 33.72 -20.09
C LEU A 7 -13.08 33.25 -20.60
N LEU A 8 -13.82 34.15 -21.28
CA LEU A 8 -15.11 33.80 -21.88
C LEU A 8 -14.96 32.83 -23.04
N ARG A 9 -13.84 32.88 -23.75
CA ARG A 9 -13.59 32.00 -24.92
C ARG A 9 -13.11 30.63 -24.52
N LYS A 10 -12.42 30.52 -23.36
CA LYS A 10 -11.81 29.26 -22.92
C LYS A 10 -12.73 28.50 -21.99
N ARG A 11 -12.89 27.21 -22.28
CA ARG A 11 -13.57 26.30 -21.38
C ARG A 11 -12.73 26.10 -20.13
N ARG A 12 -13.35 26.22 -18.97
CA ARG A 12 -12.64 25.94 -17.72
C ARG A 12 -12.35 24.45 -17.63
N ARG A 13 -11.12 24.13 -17.29
CA ARG A 13 -10.73 22.74 -17.04
C ARG A 13 -10.69 22.52 -15.54
N ARG A 14 -11.35 21.46 -15.11
CA ARG A 14 -11.21 21.03 -13.72
C ARG A 14 -9.82 20.44 -13.54
N PRO A 15 -9.10 20.78 -12.45
CA PRO A 15 -7.85 20.11 -12.16
C PRO A 15 -8.11 18.61 -12.03
N SER A 16 -7.28 17.82 -12.67
CA SER A 16 -7.36 16.37 -12.53
C SER A 16 -6.96 15.99 -11.10
N ALA A 17 -7.65 15.00 -10.55
CA ALA A 17 -7.29 14.49 -9.23
C ALA A 17 -5.91 13.83 -9.30
N ARG A 18 -5.10 14.11 -8.28
CA ARG A 18 -3.80 13.46 -8.18
C ARG A 18 -3.98 11.99 -7.81
N ASP A 19 -3.21 11.15 -8.45
CA ASP A 19 -3.19 9.74 -8.11
C ASP A 19 -2.55 9.56 -6.73
N LYS A 20 -3.28 8.94 -5.82
CA LYS A 20 -2.78 8.68 -4.47
C LYS A 20 -1.84 7.49 -4.41
N VAL A 21 -1.85 6.66 -5.45
CA VAL A 21 -1.05 5.45 -5.51
C VAL A 21 -0.35 5.34 -6.87
N PRO A 22 0.55 6.28 -7.18
CA PRO A 22 1.14 6.35 -8.54
C PRO A 22 1.94 5.11 -8.92
N ALA A 23 2.50 4.39 -7.95
CA ALA A 23 3.30 3.20 -8.24
C ALA A 23 2.47 2.04 -8.78
N LEU A 24 1.15 2.04 -8.58
CA LEU A 24 0.27 1.00 -9.08
C LEU A 24 -0.10 1.19 -10.57
N GLU A 25 0.15 2.38 -11.12
CA GLU A 25 -0.14 2.70 -12.53
C GLU A 25 -1.56 2.31 -12.95
N LYS A 26 -2.55 2.71 -12.14
CA LYS A 26 -3.98 2.44 -12.34
C LYS A 26 -4.35 0.96 -12.27
N SER A 27 -3.48 0.12 -11.77
CA SER A 27 -3.80 -1.29 -11.52
C SER A 27 -4.34 -1.47 -10.10
N PRO A 28 -5.26 -2.42 -9.86
CA PRO A 28 -5.75 -2.65 -8.49
C PRO A 28 -4.68 -3.20 -7.56
N GLN A 29 -3.77 -4.02 -8.08
CA GLN A 29 -2.65 -4.57 -7.32
C GLN A 29 -1.42 -4.67 -8.20
N LYS A 30 -0.25 -4.80 -7.58
CA LYS A 30 1.03 -5.03 -8.27
C LYS A 30 1.86 -6.05 -7.49
N ARG A 31 2.52 -6.90 -8.24
CA ARG A 31 3.46 -7.85 -7.66
C ARG A 31 4.82 -7.18 -7.47
N GLY A 32 5.50 -7.54 -6.40
CA GLY A 32 6.84 -7.03 -6.14
C GLY A 32 7.65 -8.00 -5.31
N VAL A 33 8.91 -7.67 -5.13
CA VAL A 33 9.86 -8.44 -4.34
C VAL A 33 10.32 -7.59 -3.17
N CYS A 34 10.30 -8.16 -1.95
CA CYS A 34 10.76 -7.46 -0.76
C CYS A 34 12.27 -7.24 -0.83
N ILE A 35 12.69 -5.98 -0.75
CA ILE A 35 14.11 -5.62 -0.66
C ILE A 35 14.57 -5.67 0.78
N LYS A 36 13.72 -5.16 1.69
CA LYS A 36 14.03 -5.06 3.10
C LYS A 36 12.73 -5.15 3.91
N VAL A 37 12.75 -5.89 5.00
CA VAL A 37 11.62 -5.98 5.92
C VAL A 37 12.09 -5.44 7.28
N TYR A 38 11.35 -4.48 7.83
CA TYR A 38 11.76 -3.82 9.07
C TYR A 38 10.53 -3.31 9.83
N THR A 39 10.78 -2.74 11.00
CA THR A 39 9.73 -2.11 11.79
C THR A 39 9.97 -0.60 11.83
N THR A 40 8.89 0.16 11.99
CA THR A 40 8.98 1.62 12.10
C THR A 40 7.99 2.10 13.13
N THR A 41 8.31 3.25 13.74
CA THR A 41 7.41 3.88 14.71
C THR A 41 6.43 4.78 13.98
N PRO A 42 5.16 4.87 14.47
CA PRO A 42 4.18 5.78 13.88
C PRO A 42 4.44 7.23 14.30
N LYS A 43 3.68 8.14 13.69
CA LYS A 43 3.69 9.56 14.08
C LYS A 43 3.19 9.73 15.51
N LYS A 44 3.68 10.78 16.18
CA LYS A 44 3.09 11.20 17.44
C LYS A 44 1.59 11.50 17.25
N PRO A 45 0.72 11.23 18.22
CA PRO A 45 0.99 10.74 19.58
C PRO A 45 1.04 9.21 19.69
N ASN A 46 1.00 8.48 18.60
CA ASN A 46 0.97 7.02 18.64
C ASN A 46 2.36 6.43 18.85
N SER A 47 2.39 5.26 19.47
CA SER A 47 3.62 4.55 19.73
C SER A 47 3.41 3.04 19.53
N ALA A 48 4.24 2.44 18.72
CA ALA A 48 4.17 1.01 18.41
C ALA A 48 5.35 0.63 17.51
N LEU A 49 5.48 -0.66 17.24
CA LEU A 49 6.40 -1.15 16.22
C LEU A 49 5.56 -1.65 15.03
N ARG A 50 5.44 -0.81 14.01
CA ARG A 50 4.68 -1.13 12.80
C ARG A 50 5.57 -1.91 11.84
N LYS A 51 5.07 -3.03 11.33
CA LYS A 51 5.82 -3.89 10.41
C LYS A 51 5.62 -3.37 8.98
N VAL A 52 6.73 -3.07 8.33
CA VAL A 52 6.71 -2.56 6.94
C VAL A 52 7.77 -3.29 6.12
N ALA A 53 7.59 -3.24 4.81
CA ALA A 53 8.54 -3.82 3.88
C ALA A 53 8.79 -2.83 2.74
N ARG A 54 10.04 -2.71 2.34
CA ARG A 54 10.37 -1.98 1.14
C ARG A 54 10.31 -2.96 -0.02
N VAL A 55 9.47 -2.68 -1.00
CA VAL A 55 9.16 -3.61 -2.09
C VAL A 55 9.49 -2.97 -3.42
N LYS A 56 10.23 -3.71 -4.26
CA LYS A 56 10.46 -3.30 -5.65
C LYS A 56 9.39 -3.95 -6.51
N LEU A 57 8.58 -3.12 -7.15
CA LEU A 57 7.45 -3.58 -7.96
C LEU A 57 7.90 -4.07 -9.33
N SER A 58 7.04 -4.83 -10.00
CA SER A 58 7.30 -5.36 -11.33
C SER A 58 7.49 -4.26 -12.39
N ASN A 59 6.97 -3.05 -12.13
CA ASN A 59 7.15 -1.90 -13.02
C ASN A 59 8.39 -1.06 -12.70
N GLY A 60 9.25 -1.50 -11.79
CA GLY A 60 10.48 -0.83 -11.44
C GLY A 60 10.41 0.17 -10.29
N HIS A 61 9.22 0.50 -9.80
CA HIS A 61 9.07 1.41 -8.67
C HIS A 61 9.41 0.71 -7.36
N GLU A 62 10.04 1.43 -6.45
CA GLU A 62 10.29 0.95 -5.09
C GLU A 62 9.37 1.71 -4.13
N VAL A 63 8.63 0.97 -3.31
CA VAL A 63 7.68 1.57 -2.37
C VAL A 63 7.80 0.92 -1.01
N THR A 64 7.38 1.65 0.02
CA THR A 64 7.26 1.12 1.37
C THR A 64 5.81 0.71 1.59
N SER A 65 5.59 -0.55 1.95
CA SER A 65 4.25 -1.11 2.13
C SER A 65 4.08 -1.63 3.55
N TYR A 66 2.87 -1.46 4.09
CA TYR A 66 2.53 -1.95 5.42
C TYR A 66 2.16 -3.43 5.36
N ILE A 67 2.63 -4.19 6.34
CA ILE A 67 2.28 -5.61 6.47
C ILE A 67 1.16 -5.71 7.50
N PRO A 68 -0.10 -5.96 7.07
CA PRO A 68 -1.24 -5.99 8.01
C PRO A 68 -1.29 -7.30 8.79
N GLY A 69 -1.98 -7.26 9.94
CA GLY A 69 -2.21 -8.42 10.77
C GLY A 69 -1.13 -8.64 11.80
N GLU A 70 -1.30 -9.67 12.60
CA GLU A 70 -0.35 -10.03 13.65
C GLU A 70 0.66 -11.06 13.13
N GLY A 71 1.93 -10.66 13.14
CA GLY A 71 3.01 -11.54 12.69
C GLY A 71 3.04 -11.75 11.19
N HIS A 72 4.17 -12.15 10.68
CA HIS A 72 4.36 -12.45 9.27
C HIS A 72 5.59 -13.33 9.09
N ASN A 73 5.69 -13.94 7.91
CA ASN A 73 6.84 -14.77 7.53
C ASN A 73 7.70 -14.14 6.43
N LEU A 74 7.50 -12.84 6.18
CA LEU A 74 8.21 -12.15 5.10
C LEU A 74 9.66 -11.91 5.46
N GLN A 75 10.50 -12.03 4.47
CA GLN A 75 11.93 -11.78 4.59
C GLN A 75 12.43 -11.19 3.28
N GLU A 76 13.71 -10.84 3.22
CA GLU A 76 14.32 -10.33 2.00
C GLU A 76 14.12 -11.34 0.86
N HIS A 77 13.80 -10.83 -0.33
CA HIS A 77 13.51 -11.59 -1.56
C HIS A 77 12.18 -12.33 -1.58
N SER A 78 11.30 -12.12 -0.60
CA SER A 78 9.93 -12.66 -0.66
C SER A 78 9.13 -11.97 -1.75
N VAL A 79 8.37 -12.74 -2.53
CA VAL A 79 7.48 -12.19 -3.55
C VAL A 79 6.14 -11.88 -2.92
N VAL A 80 5.68 -10.64 -3.10
CA VAL A 80 4.43 -10.18 -2.47
C VAL A 80 3.55 -9.47 -3.49
N LEU A 81 2.27 -9.37 -3.15
CA LEU A 81 1.29 -8.61 -3.92
C LEU A 81 0.87 -7.41 -3.07
N ILE A 82 0.94 -6.22 -3.63
CA ILE A 82 0.55 -5.01 -2.89
C ILE A 82 -0.66 -4.35 -3.52
N ARG A 83 -1.40 -3.62 -2.69
CA ARG A 83 -2.56 -2.82 -3.09
C ARG A 83 -2.41 -1.40 -2.57
N GLY A 84 -3.24 -0.51 -3.08
CA GLY A 84 -3.31 0.84 -2.53
C GLY A 84 -3.94 0.85 -1.15
N GLY A 85 -3.69 1.90 -0.42
CA GLY A 85 -4.21 2.11 0.92
C GLY A 85 -3.15 2.73 1.80
N ARG A 86 -3.40 3.95 2.23
CA ARG A 86 -2.45 4.70 3.05
C ARG A 86 -2.56 4.28 4.52
N VAL A 87 -1.44 4.25 5.20
CA VAL A 87 -1.40 4.11 6.65
C VAL A 87 -1.22 5.51 7.23
N LYS A 88 -2.25 6.01 7.90
CA LYS A 88 -2.25 7.39 8.41
C LYS A 88 -1.14 7.63 9.42
N ASP A 89 -0.82 6.65 10.25
CA ASP A 89 0.20 6.75 11.28
C ASP A 89 1.63 6.72 10.74
N LEU A 90 1.83 6.26 9.52
CA LEU A 90 3.16 6.07 8.97
C LEU A 90 3.36 7.00 7.77
N PRO A 91 4.29 7.97 7.87
CA PRO A 91 4.54 8.87 6.74
C PRO A 91 5.16 8.13 5.56
N GLY A 92 4.66 8.42 4.36
CA GLY A 92 5.17 7.83 3.14
C GLY A 92 4.71 6.41 2.83
N VAL A 93 3.90 5.81 3.69
CA VAL A 93 3.37 4.46 3.45
C VAL A 93 1.99 4.58 2.82
N ARG A 94 1.92 4.30 1.52
CA ARG A 94 0.68 4.44 0.73
C ARG A 94 0.13 3.11 0.26
N TYR A 95 0.74 2.00 0.66
CA TYR A 95 0.42 0.68 0.12
C TYR A 95 0.35 -0.33 1.25
N HIS A 96 -0.39 -1.40 1.00
CA HIS A 96 -0.50 -2.55 1.91
C HIS A 96 -0.11 -3.82 1.18
N ILE A 97 0.54 -4.74 1.88
CA ILE A 97 0.79 -6.09 1.35
C ILE A 97 -0.46 -6.93 1.60
N LEU A 98 -0.86 -7.69 0.57
CA LEU A 98 -2.01 -8.59 0.68
C LEU A 98 -1.58 -9.89 1.36
N ARG A 99 -2.29 -10.24 2.44
CA ARG A 99 -2.02 -11.49 3.17
C ARG A 99 -2.68 -12.67 2.46
N GLY A 100 -2.01 -13.80 2.49
CA GLY A 100 -2.54 -15.02 1.90
C GLY A 100 -2.28 -15.17 0.41
N ASN A 101 -1.45 -14.33 -0.17
CA ASN A 101 -1.09 -14.36 -1.60
C ASN A 101 0.42 -14.51 -1.75
N LEU A 102 0.83 -15.22 -2.80
CA LEU A 102 2.25 -15.41 -3.14
C LEU A 102 3.02 -15.92 -1.92
N ASP A 103 4.13 -15.27 -1.55
CA ASP A 103 4.96 -15.70 -0.42
C ASP A 103 4.45 -15.19 0.93
N THR A 104 3.37 -14.41 0.95
CA THR A 104 2.81 -13.88 2.18
C THR A 104 1.80 -14.85 2.76
N GLN A 105 2.12 -15.41 3.92
CA GLN A 105 1.21 -16.28 4.63
C GLN A 105 0.05 -15.49 5.25
N GLY A 106 -1.16 -16.07 5.26
CA GLY A 106 -2.30 -15.46 5.93
C GLY A 106 -2.20 -15.53 7.44
N VAL A 107 -3.05 -14.78 8.11
CA VAL A 107 -3.13 -14.80 9.58
C VAL A 107 -4.07 -15.93 9.99
N THR A 108 -3.52 -17.08 10.34
CA THR A 108 -4.28 -18.31 10.56
C THR A 108 -5.22 -18.26 11.77
N ALA A 109 -4.90 -17.42 12.76
CA ALA A 109 -5.68 -17.29 13.98
C ALA A 109 -6.90 -16.37 13.86
N ARG A 110 -7.06 -15.70 12.73
CA ARG A 110 -8.19 -14.77 12.52
C ARG A 110 -9.48 -15.53 12.29
N LYS A 111 -10.52 -15.14 13.01
CA LYS A 111 -11.87 -15.68 12.84
C LYS A 111 -12.82 -14.67 12.22
N GLN A 112 -12.54 -13.38 12.40
CA GLN A 112 -13.31 -12.27 11.84
C GLN A 112 -12.48 -11.56 10.77
N GLN A 113 -13.16 -11.04 9.74
CA GLN A 113 -12.51 -10.33 8.64
C GLN A 113 -11.42 -11.16 7.96
N ARG A 114 -11.68 -12.45 7.82
CA ARG A 114 -10.69 -13.40 7.28
C ARG A 114 -10.20 -13.02 5.89
N SER A 115 -11.09 -12.47 5.06
CA SER A 115 -10.71 -12.07 3.70
C SER A 115 -9.63 -11.01 3.67
N LYS A 116 -9.62 -10.11 4.65
CA LYS A 116 -8.62 -9.03 4.72
C LYS A 116 -7.25 -9.53 5.14
N TYR A 117 -7.19 -10.65 5.84
CA TYR A 117 -5.94 -11.17 6.39
C TYR A 117 -5.57 -12.54 5.81
N GLY A 118 -6.25 -12.96 4.75
CA GLY A 118 -5.91 -14.20 4.07
C GLY A 118 -6.13 -15.47 4.88
N ALA A 119 -7.04 -15.44 5.84
CA ALA A 119 -7.33 -16.61 6.67
C ALA A 119 -8.36 -17.52 6.01
N LYS A 120 -8.12 -18.83 6.08
CA LYS A 120 -9.05 -19.82 5.57
C LYS A 120 -10.20 -20.01 6.57
N LYS A 121 -11.35 -20.47 6.05
CA LYS A 121 -12.50 -20.78 6.89
C LYS A 121 -12.13 -21.91 7.85
N GLY A 122 -12.32 -21.66 9.14
CA GLY A 122 -12.15 -22.69 10.15
C GLY A 122 -13.29 -23.71 10.13
N LYS A 123 -13.00 -24.91 10.56
CA LYS A 123 -14.04 -25.94 10.70
C LYS A 123 -14.91 -25.66 11.93
#